data_b0647d2da21e0ba8be3fa6dd69bbf703
#
_entry.id   b0647d2da21e0ba8be3fa6dd69bbf703
#
_cell.length_a   1.000
_cell.length_b   1.000
_cell.length_c   1.000
_cell.angle_alpha   90.00
_cell.angle_beta   90.00
_cell.angle_gamma   90.00
#
_symmetry.space_group_name_H-M   'P 1'
#
loop_
_entity.id
_entity.type
_entity.pdbx_description
1 polymer ?
#
loop_
_entity_poly.entity_id
_entity_poly.type
_entity_poly.pdbx_seq_one_letter_code
_entity_poly.pdbx_strand_id
1 'polypeptide(L)'
;MVIIRLLISKIQITGNLLFMKFIRTPLVLLLLISPLFGASSSDEGAISWWALIMTLFGGLALFLYGMEKMSSGMKKAAGAKMRSILSALTNNRYMGLLVGAFVTMIIQSSSATTVMLVSFVQAGLMTFVQSLGVILGADIGTTVTAQLVAFKLTDYALLMIAVGFGLMMFGRNDNQKNVGESVLGFGILFYGMKLMSDAMYPLRTYDPFITTLSHLENPLL
;
A
#
# COMPACT_ATOMS: atom_id res chain seq x y z
N MET A 1 -11.19 -15.29 -33.73
CA MET A 1 -11.14 -15.25 -32.25
C MET A 1 -9.70 -15.44 -31.71
N VAL A 2 -8.87 -16.31 -32.28
CA VAL A 2 -7.48 -16.57 -31.86
C VAL A 2 -6.55 -15.37 -32.09
N ILE A 3 -6.68 -14.68 -33.23
CA ILE A 3 -5.82 -13.52 -33.60
C ILE A 3 -6.01 -12.33 -32.66
N ILE A 4 -7.23 -12.08 -32.19
CA ILE A 4 -7.52 -10.99 -31.24
C ILE A 4 -6.90 -11.29 -29.87
N ARG A 5 -6.92 -12.55 -29.40
CA ARG A 5 -6.23 -12.95 -28.15
C ARG A 5 -4.71 -12.80 -28.23
N LEU A 6 -4.12 -13.11 -29.37
CA LEU A 6 -2.67 -12.94 -29.60
C LEU A 6 -2.27 -11.45 -29.69
N LEU A 7 -3.11 -10.59 -30.27
CA LEU A 7 -2.89 -9.15 -30.31
C LEU A 7 -2.99 -8.52 -28.91
N ILE A 8 -4.01 -8.89 -28.12
CA ILE A 8 -4.18 -8.40 -26.74
C ILE A 8 -3.01 -8.86 -25.84
N SER A 9 -2.59 -10.13 -25.98
CA SER A 9 -1.42 -10.67 -25.26
C SER A 9 -0.13 -9.92 -25.63
N LYS A 10 0.10 -9.63 -26.91
CA LYS A 10 1.27 -8.85 -27.37
C LYS A 10 1.24 -7.41 -26.86
N ILE A 11 0.09 -6.73 -26.86
CA ILE A 11 -0.06 -5.37 -26.35
C ILE A 11 0.20 -5.33 -24.85
N GLN A 12 -0.28 -6.33 -24.10
CA GLN A 12 -0.09 -6.42 -22.66
C GLN A 12 1.36 -6.69 -22.27
N ILE A 13 2.07 -7.53 -23.04
CA ILE A 13 3.51 -7.80 -22.84
C ILE A 13 4.35 -6.58 -23.21
N THR A 14 4.02 -5.88 -24.30
CA THR A 14 4.75 -4.68 -24.73
C THR A 14 4.52 -3.50 -23.79
N GLY A 15 3.30 -3.34 -23.27
CA GLY A 15 2.98 -2.34 -22.25
C GLY A 15 3.74 -2.55 -20.94
N ASN A 16 3.82 -3.79 -20.46
CA ASN A 16 4.61 -4.14 -19.28
C ASN A 16 6.12 -3.95 -19.48
N LEU A 17 6.65 -4.24 -20.67
CA LEU A 17 8.05 -4.03 -20.98
C LEU A 17 8.42 -2.54 -21.12
N LEU A 18 7.54 -1.71 -21.67
CA LEU A 18 7.70 -0.25 -21.73
C LEU A 18 7.60 0.38 -20.34
N PHE A 19 6.64 -0.05 -19.53
CA PHE A 19 6.47 0.42 -18.15
C PHE A 19 7.65 0.02 -17.26
N MET A 20 8.15 -1.22 -17.40
CA MET A 20 9.38 -1.67 -16.71
C MET A 20 10.63 -0.92 -17.18
N LYS A 21 10.77 -0.60 -18.46
CA LYS A 21 11.88 0.24 -18.95
C LYS A 21 11.77 1.67 -18.44
N PHE A 22 10.57 2.24 -18.39
CA PHE A 22 10.33 3.60 -17.89
C PHE A 22 10.65 3.77 -16.40
N ILE A 23 10.45 2.72 -15.59
CA ILE A 23 10.79 2.73 -14.15
C ILE A 23 12.25 2.33 -13.90
N ARG A 24 12.81 1.38 -14.68
CA ARG A 24 14.20 0.93 -14.48
C ARG A 24 15.24 2.01 -14.78
N THR A 25 15.02 2.83 -15.82
CA THR A 25 15.99 3.84 -16.22
C THR A 25 16.16 4.95 -15.17
N PRO A 26 15.12 5.60 -14.65
CA PRO A 26 15.28 6.61 -13.59
C PRO A 26 15.73 6.02 -12.27
N LEU A 27 15.32 4.78 -11.92
CA LEU A 27 15.75 4.13 -10.67
C LEU A 27 17.25 3.80 -10.69
N VAL A 28 17.77 3.29 -11.82
CA VAL A 28 19.20 3.04 -12.00
C VAL A 28 19.98 4.35 -12.04
N LEU A 29 19.43 5.38 -12.70
CA LEU A 29 20.04 6.72 -12.70
C LEU A 29 20.08 7.33 -11.29
N LEU A 30 19.02 7.18 -10.52
CA LEU A 30 18.94 7.64 -9.12
C LEU A 30 19.95 6.91 -8.22
N LEU A 31 20.13 5.58 -8.41
CA LEU A 31 21.13 4.80 -7.68
C LEU A 31 22.57 5.12 -8.09
N LEU A 32 22.81 5.53 -9.33
CA LEU A 32 24.14 5.94 -9.82
C LEU A 32 24.49 7.37 -9.40
N ILE A 33 23.49 8.22 -9.14
CA ILE A 33 23.68 9.61 -8.71
C ILE A 33 23.79 9.70 -7.18
N SER A 34 23.29 8.71 -6.42
CA SER A 34 23.32 8.72 -4.95
C SER A 34 24.72 8.88 -4.33
N PRO A 35 25.82 8.25 -4.83
CA PRO A 35 27.14 8.46 -4.26
C PRO A 35 27.73 9.87 -4.59
N LEU A 36 27.25 10.53 -5.64
CA LEU A 36 27.71 11.88 -6.00
C LEU A 36 27.17 12.96 -5.06
N PHE A 37 26.03 12.71 -4.40
CA PHE A 37 25.40 13.64 -3.45
C PHE A 37 25.67 13.29 -1.98
N GLY A 38 26.25 12.09 -1.70
CA GLY A 38 26.62 11.66 -0.34
C GLY A 38 27.95 12.21 0.17
N ALA A 39 28.70 12.98 -0.63
CA ALA A 39 30.05 13.46 -0.31
C ALA A 39 30.13 14.98 -0.05
N SER A 40 29.07 15.63 0.41
CA SER A 40 29.17 17.01 0.85
C SER A 40 29.14 17.11 2.37
N SER A 41 30.36 17.22 2.93
CA SER A 41 30.77 17.91 4.17
C SER A 41 29.74 18.00 5.30
N SER A 42 30.09 17.27 6.36
CA SER A 42 29.72 17.47 7.75
C SER A 42 29.95 18.91 8.23
N ASP A 43 28.99 19.79 8.01
CA ASP A 43 28.75 20.91 8.91
C ASP A 43 27.79 20.37 9.98
N GLU A 44 28.33 20.01 11.13
CA GLU A 44 27.56 19.57 12.29
C GLU A 44 26.69 20.78 12.74
N GLY A 45 25.42 20.78 12.30
CA GLY A 45 24.43 21.75 12.75
C GLY A 45 23.53 22.36 11.67
N ALA A 46 23.88 22.30 10.39
CA ALA A 46 23.03 22.83 9.32
C ALA A 46 22.08 21.77 8.77
N ILE A 47 20.78 22.03 8.86
CA ILE A 47 19.78 21.16 8.21
C ILE A 47 19.99 21.19 6.71
N SER A 48 20.38 20.06 6.13
CA SER A 48 20.46 19.92 4.69
C SER A 48 19.03 19.77 4.12
N TRP A 49 18.41 20.91 3.77
CA TRP A 49 17.05 20.96 3.22
C TRP A 49 16.87 20.06 2.00
N TRP A 50 17.91 19.97 1.18
CA TRP A 50 17.91 19.11 0.00
C TRP A 50 17.80 17.63 0.36
N ALA A 51 18.63 17.17 1.30
CA ALA A 51 18.59 15.78 1.76
C ALA A 51 17.26 15.46 2.44
N LEU A 52 16.71 16.37 3.23
CA LEU A 52 15.40 16.23 3.87
C LEU A 52 14.29 16.06 2.83
N ILE A 53 14.23 16.94 1.83
CA ILE A 53 13.23 16.88 0.76
C ILE A 53 13.35 15.57 -0.02
N MET A 54 14.56 15.20 -0.43
CA MET A 54 14.78 13.95 -1.19
C MET A 54 14.39 12.71 -0.39
N THR A 55 14.74 12.66 0.89
CA THR A 55 14.40 11.51 1.75
C THR A 55 12.90 11.46 2.03
N LEU A 56 12.25 12.62 2.23
CA LEU A 56 10.81 12.70 2.45
C LEU A 56 10.04 12.22 1.22
N PHE A 57 10.34 12.76 0.04
CA PHE A 57 9.65 12.34 -1.19
C PHE A 57 10.01 10.93 -1.61
N GLY A 58 11.26 10.49 -1.42
CA GLY A 58 11.68 9.11 -1.65
C GLY A 58 10.96 8.12 -0.71
N GLY A 59 10.86 8.48 0.57
CA GLY A 59 10.11 7.72 1.56
C GLY A 59 8.61 7.64 1.22
N LEU A 60 8.01 8.76 0.78
CA LEU A 60 6.62 8.82 0.33
C LEU A 60 6.39 7.92 -0.91
N ALA A 61 7.29 7.97 -1.88
CA ALA A 61 7.20 7.12 -3.07
C ALA A 61 7.26 5.63 -2.71
N LEU A 62 8.16 5.23 -1.81
CA LEU A 62 8.24 3.86 -1.30
C LEU A 62 6.99 3.48 -0.51
N PHE A 63 6.47 4.36 0.33
CA PHE A 63 5.22 4.15 1.07
C PHE A 63 4.05 3.84 0.13
N LEU A 64 3.83 4.69 -0.88
CA LEU A 64 2.74 4.52 -1.85
C LEU A 64 2.94 3.25 -2.70
N TYR A 65 4.15 2.98 -3.15
CA TYR A 65 4.47 1.77 -3.90
C TYR A 65 4.27 0.49 -3.05
N GLY A 66 4.72 0.52 -1.79
CA GLY A 66 4.50 -0.56 -0.84
C GLY A 66 3.02 -0.84 -0.59
N MET A 67 2.21 0.21 -0.44
CA MET A 67 0.76 0.10 -0.28
C MET A 67 0.10 -0.55 -1.52
N GLU A 68 0.50 -0.15 -2.73
CA GLU A 68 0.00 -0.74 -3.96
C GLU A 68 0.38 -2.22 -4.08
N LYS A 69 1.63 -2.57 -3.79
CA LYS A 69 2.11 -3.96 -3.82
C LYS A 69 1.43 -4.84 -2.78
N MET A 70 1.27 -4.36 -1.56
CA MET A 70 0.53 -5.03 -0.50
C MET A 70 -0.91 -5.33 -0.94
N SER A 71 -1.62 -4.31 -1.42
CA SER A 71 -3.00 -4.44 -1.90
C SER A 71 -3.11 -5.42 -3.08
N SER A 72 -2.22 -5.30 -4.08
CA SER A 72 -2.17 -6.18 -5.25
C SER A 72 -1.97 -7.65 -4.86
N GLY A 73 -0.98 -7.91 -4.00
CA GLY A 73 -0.69 -9.26 -3.52
C GLY A 73 -1.86 -9.87 -2.75
N MET A 74 -2.48 -9.12 -1.85
CA MET A 74 -3.65 -9.58 -1.09
C MET A 74 -4.85 -9.89 -2.01
N LYS A 75 -5.15 -9.00 -2.98
CA LYS A 75 -6.23 -9.23 -3.96
C LYS A 75 -6.00 -10.50 -4.78
N LYS A 76 -4.77 -10.72 -5.25
CA LYS A 76 -4.41 -11.92 -6.01
C LYS A 76 -4.46 -13.19 -5.15
N ALA A 77 -3.97 -13.14 -3.92
CA ALA A 77 -4.00 -14.27 -2.99
C ALA A 77 -5.43 -14.67 -2.59
N ALA A 78 -6.31 -13.69 -2.40
CA ALA A 78 -7.71 -13.92 -2.07
C ALA A 78 -8.51 -14.47 -3.27
N GLY A 79 -8.16 -14.11 -4.47
CA GLY A 79 -8.69 -14.64 -5.74
C GLY A 79 -10.20 -14.68 -5.85
N ALA A 80 -10.69 -15.68 -6.60
CA ALA A 80 -12.13 -15.89 -6.86
C ALA A 80 -12.95 -16.28 -5.62
N LYS A 81 -12.30 -16.71 -4.54
CA LYS A 81 -12.97 -17.12 -3.29
C LYS A 81 -13.71 -15.96 -2.62
N MET A 82 -13.26 -14.73 -2.85
CA MET A 82 -13.85 -13.54 -2.26
C MET A 82 -15.32 -13.36 -2.64
N ARG A 83 -15.66 -13.62 -3.91
CA ARG A 83 -17.03 -13.54 -4.41
C ARG A 83 -17.95 -14.57 -3.76
N SER A 84 -17.48 -15.81 -3.59
CA SER A 84 -18.24 -16.87 -2.96
C SER A 84 -18.41 -16.68 -1.45
N ILE A 85 -17.40 -16.09 -0.77
CA ILE A 85 -17.49 -15.75 0.65
C ILE A 85 -18.57 -14.68 0.85
N LEU A 86 -18.58 -13.65 0.00
CA LEU A 86 -19.56 -12.58 0.11
C LEU A 86 -21.01 -13.08 -0.10
N SER A 87 -21.23 -13.93 -1.09
CA SER A 87 -22.57 -14.45 -1.40
C SER A 87 -23.09 -15.51 -0.42
N ALA A 88 -22.20 -16.30 0.18
CA ALA A 88 -22.59 -17.43 1.02
C ALA A 88 -22.85 -17.07 2.49
N LEU A 89 -22.20 -16.02 3.02
CA LEU A 89 -22.14 -15.74 4.46
C LEU A 89 -23.01 -14.55 4.91
N THR A 90 -23.80 -13.94 4.04
CA THR A 90 -24.53 -12.69 4.35
C THR A 90 -25.96 -12.90 4.86
N ASN A 91 -26.33 -14.11 5.26
CA ASN A 91 -27.68 -14.42 5.78
C ASN A 91 -28.03 -13.68 7.07
N ASN A 92 -27.04 -13.23 7.85
CA ASN A 92 -27.23 -12.51 9.10
C ASN A 92 -26.49 -11.16 9.03
N ARG A 93 -27.10 -10.06 9.54
CA ARG A 93 -26.53 -8.72 9.55
C ARG A 93 -25.15 -8.65 10.22
N TYR A 94 -24.98 -9.35 11.36
CA TYR A 94 -23.71 -9.42 12.07
C TYR A 94 -22.64 -10.17 11.30
N MET A 95 -23.04 -11.25 10.64
CA MET A 95 -22.13 -11.99 9.77
C MET A 95 -21.76 -11.15 8.54
N GLY A 96 -22.71 -10.39 7.98
CA GLY A 96 -22.45 -9.42 6.91
C GLY A 96 -21.41 -8.40 7.31
N LEU A 97 -21.47 -7.86 8.53
CA LEU A 97 -20.49 -6.91 9.05
C LEU A 97 -19.09 -7.53 9.13
N LEU A 98 -18.95 -8.71 9.72
CA LEU A 98 -17.66 -9.41 9.80
C LEU A 98 -17.07 -9.72 8.43
N VAL A 99 -17.92 -10.23 7.52
CA VAL A 99 -17.51 -10.54 6.14
C VAL A 99 -17.11 -9.26 5.40
N GLY A 100 -17.88 -8.19 5.53
CA GLY A 100 -17.57 -6.88 4.93
C GLY A 100 -16.23 -6.33 5.41
N ALA A 101 -15.97 -6.38 6.71
CA ALA A 101 -14.70 -5.97 7.30
C ALA A 101 -13.54 -6.81 6.77
N PHE A 102 -13.68 -8.12 6.75
CA PHE A 102 -12.64 -9.04 6.27
C PHE A 102 -12.37 -8.87 4.77
N VAL A 103 -13.42 -8.77 3.96
CA VAL A 103 -13.31 -8.57 2.51
C VAL A 103 -12.62 -7.25 2.20
N THR A 104 -13.02 -6.16 2.86
CA THR A 104 -12.42 -4.84 2.62
C THR A 104 -10.99 -4.76 3.13
N MET A 105 -10.67 -5.41 4.26
CA MET A 105 -9.29 -5.54 4.73
C MET A 105 -8.38 -6.18 3.68
N ILE A 106 -8.89 -7.15 2.91
CA ILE A 106 -8.14 -7.83 1.85
C ILE A 106 -8.13 -7.01 0.55
N ILE A 107 -9.29 -6.51 0.11
CA ILE A 107 -9.41 -5.73 -1.13
C ILE A 107 -8.73 -4.36 -0.99
N GLN A 108 -8.63 -3.83 0.24
CA GLN A 108 -8.07 -2.50 0.54
C GLN A 108 -8.83 -1.36 -0.15
N SER A 109 -10.13 -1.56 -0.38
CA SER A 109 -10.99 -0.57 -1.03
C SER A 109 -12.45 -0.80 -0.64
N SER A 110 -12.99 0.04 0.23
CA SER A 110 -14.42 0.03 0.60
C SER A 110 -15.31 0.37 -0.60
N SER A 111 -14.86 1.28 -1.47
CA SER A 111 -15.60 1.63 -2.69
C SER A 111 -15.74 0.44 -3.64
N ALA A 112 -14.66 -0.34 -3.86
CA ALA A 112 -14.73 -1.53 -4.69
C ALA A 112 -15.66 -2.59 -4.08
N THR A 113 -15.64 -2.76 -2.77
CA THR A 113 -16.55 -3.65 -2.04
C THR A 113 -18.01 -3.19 -2.22
N THR A 114 -18.27 -1.89 -2.06
CA THR A 114 -19.61 -1.31 -2.22
C THR A 114 -20.16 -1.49 -3.64
N VAL A 115 -19.36 -1.23 -4.68
CA VAL A 115 -19.77 -1.43 -6.09
C VAL A 115 -20.08 -2.92 -6.35
N MET A 116 -19.30 -3.83 -5.77
CA MET A 116 -19.57 -5.26 -5.87
C MET A 116 -20.93 -5.63 -5.20
N LEU A 117 -21.20 -5.03 -4.03
CA LEU A 117 -22.48 -5.24 -3.33
C LEU A 117 -23.68 -4.73 -4.14
N VAL A 118 -23.57 -3.55 -4.75
CA VAL A 118 -24.61 -3.01 -5.64
C VAL A 118 -24.91 -4.03 -6.76
N SER A 119 -23.86 -4.58 -7.37
CA SER A 119 -24.01 -5.59 -8.42
C SER A 119 -24.69 -6.87 -7.91
N PHE A 120 -24.44 -7.29 -6.67
CA PHE A 120 -25.08 -8.46 -6.07
C PHE A 120 -26.55 -8.23 -5.72
N VAL A 121 -26.89 -7.03 -5.23
CA VAL A 121 -28.28 -6.66 -4.97
C VAL A 121 -29.06 -6.58 -6.28
N GLN A 122 -28.48 -6.00 -7.34
CA GLN A 122 -29.11 -5.96 -8.67
C GLN A 122 -29.30 -7.35 -9.29
N ALA A 123 -28.36 -8.26 -9.05
CA ALA A 123 -28.45 -9.65 -9.51
C ALA A 123 -29.42 -10.50 -8.68
N GLY A 124 -30.05 -9.96 -7.62
CA GLY A 124 -30.92 -10.71 -6.71
C GLY A 124 -30.19 -11.73 -5.81
N LEU A 125 -28.85 -11.67 -5.76
CA LEU A 125 -28.04 -12.57 -4.93
C LEU A 125 -28.03 -12.17 -3.45
N MET A 126 -28.45 -10.92 -3.15
CA MET A 126 -28.45 -10.35 -1.80
C MET A 126 -29.56 -9.30 -1.69
N THR A 127 -30.20 -9.22 -0.54
CA THR A 127 -31.16 -8.14 -0.25
C THR A 127 -30.44 -6.87 0.14
N PHE A 128 -31.09 -5.71 -0.06
CA PHE A 128 -30.55 -4.42 0.37
C PHE A 128 -30.24 -4.38 1.87
N VAL A 129 -31.11 -4.99 2.71
CA VAL A 129 -30.92 -5.03 4.16
C VAL A 129 -29.66 -5.83 4.56
N GLN A 130 -29.37 -6.90 3.82
CA GLN A 130 -28.13 -7.68 4.01
C GLN A 130 -26.90 -6.87 3.61
N SER A 131 -26.97 -6.09 2.51
CA SER A 131 -25.86 -5.27 2.04
C SER A 131 -25.46 -4.17 3.02
N LEU A 132 -26.40 -3.63 3.81
CA LEU A 132 -26.09 -2.62 4.83
C LEU A 132 -25.10 -3.13 5.87
N GLY A 133 -25.25 -4.38 6.34
CA GLY A 133 -24.29 -4.99 7.27
C GLY A 133 -22.88 -5.07 6.66
N VAL A 134 -22.80 -5.47 5.39
CA VAL A 134 -21.51 -5.57 4.69
C VAL A 134 -20.87 -4.21 4.44
N ILE A 135 -21.67 -3.18 4.15
CA ILE A 135 -21.17 -1.79 3.96
C ILE A 135 -20.55 -1.27 5.27
N LEU A 136 -21.27 -1.40 6.40
CA LEU A 136 -20.74 -1.02 7.71
C LEU A 136 -19.47 -1.78 8.05
N GLY A 137 -19.42 -3.07 7.71
CA GLY A 137 -18.22 -3.87 7.84
C GLY A 137 -17.07 -3.38 6.96
N ALA A 138 -17.37 -2.96 5.73
CA ALA A 138 -16.37 -2.44 4.80
C ALA A 138 -15.70 -1.16 5.33
N ASP A 139 -16.46 -0.28 5.98
CA ASP A 139 -15.91 0.92 6.61
C ASP A 139 -14.99 0.57 7.78
N ILE A 140 -15.37 -0.41 8.60
CA ILE A 140 -14.49 -0.95 9.66
C ILE A 140 -13.24 -1.60 9.06
N GLY A 141 -13.36 -2.36 7.97
CA GLY A 141 -12.24 -3.02 7.30
C GLY A 141 -11.17 -2.06 6.79
N THR A 142 -11.56 -0.86 6.41
CA THR A 142 -10.63 0.21 6.01
C THR A 142 -9.78 0.68 7.18
N THR A 143 -10.35 0.75 8.40
CA THR A 143 -9.60 1.21 9.59
C THR A 143 -8.56 0.21 10.07
N VAL A 144 -8.73 -1.08 9.78
CA VAL A 144 -7.75 -2.13 10.14
C VAL A 144 -6.40 -1.85 9.51
N THR A 145 -6.37 -1.37 8.27
CA THR A 145 -5.11 -1.00 7.60
C THR A 145 -4.43 0.17 8.30
N ALA A 146 -5.18 1.21 8.64
CA ALA A 146 -4.64 2.34 9.39
C ALA A 146 -4.10 1.90 10.76
N GLN A 147 -4.79 0.99 11.42
CA GLN A 147 -4.36 0.42 12.70
C GLN A 147 -3.06 -0.40 12.55
N LEU A 148 -2.93 -1.21 11.50
CA LEU A 148 -1.68 -1.95 11.23
C LEU A 148 -0.50 -0.99 11.02
N VAL A 149 -0.71 0.11 10.32
CA VAL A 149 0.32 1.15 10.12
C VAL A 149 0.70 1.82 11.45
N ALA A 150 -0.26 2.02 12.36
CA ALA A 150 -0.02 2.62 13.68
C ALA A 150 0.84 1.77 14.62
N PHE A 151 0.94 0.46 14.41
CA PHE A 151 1.71 -0.46 15.27
C PHE A 151 3.24 -0.34 15.13
N LYS A 152 3.78 0.64 14.41
CA LYS A 152 5.24 0.91 14.29
C LYS A 152 6.08 -0.33 14.00
N LEU A 153 5.65 -1.17 13.05
CA LEU A 153 6.41 -2.34 12.61
C LEU A 153 7.64 -1.97 11.77
N THR A 154 8.10 -0.72 11.89
CA THR A 154 9.22 -0.16 11.13
C THR A 154 10.54 -0.91 11.35
N ASP A 155 10.75 -1.45 12.57
CA ASP A 155 11.98 -2.19 12.89
C ASP A 155 12.05 -3.55 12.17
N TYR A 156 10.90 -4.13 11.85
CA TYR A 156 10.80 -5.39 11.12
C TYR A 156 10.68 -5.19 9.60
N ALA A 157 10.70 -3.95 9.11
CA ALA A 157 10.48 -3.65 7.70
C ALA A 157 11.46 -4.39 6.78
N LEU A 158 12.75 -4.39 7.10
CA LEU A 158 13.78 -5.07 6.31
C LEU A 158 13.61 -6.59 6.32
N LEU A 159 13.22 -7.16 7.46
CA LEU A 159 12.93 -8.59 7.57
C LEU A 159 11.72 -8.97 6.71
N MET A 160 10.67 -8.15 6.74
CA MET A 160 9.48 -8.35 5.91
C MET A 160 9.83 -8.26 4.41
N ILE A 161 10.68 -7.32 4.01
CA ILE A 161 11.18 -7.21 2.63
C ILE A 161 11.93 -8.49 2.23
N ALA A 162 12.85 -8.98 3.06
CA ALA A 162 13.63 -10.17 2.78
C ALA A 162 12.75 -11.43 2.67
N VAL A 163 11.85 -11.64 3.62
CA VAL A 163 10.92 -12.78 3.63
C VAL A 163 9.94 -12.68 2.45
N GLY A 164 9.36 -11.51 2.21
CA GLY A 164 8.42 -11.29 1.10
C GLY A 164 9.07 -11.52 -0.26
N PHE A 165 10.28 -11.01 -0.46
CA PHE A 165 11.06 -11.24 -1.67
C PHE A 165 11.42 -12.73 -1.84
N GLY A 166 11.85 -13.40 -0.77
CA GLY A 166 12.12 -14.83 -0.77
C GLY A 166 10.89 -15.66 -1.17
N LEU A 167 9.72 -15.38 -0.57
CA LEU A 167 8.47 -16.05 -0.92
C LEU A 167 8.05 -15.78 -2.37
N MET A 168 8.25 -14.56 -2.88
CA MET A 168 7.92 -14.20 -4.25
C MET A 168 8.84 -14.92 -5.25
N MET A 169 10.12 -15.07 -4.93
CA MET A 169 11.14 -15.66 -5.82
C MET A 169 11.14 -17.19 -5.78
N PHE A 170 11.03 -17.78 -4.59
CA PHE A 170 11.12 -19.23 -4.37
C PHE A 170 9.77 -19.91 -4.17
N GLY A 171 8.67 -19.17 -4.16
CA GLY A 171 7.32 -19.73 -4.02
C GLY A 171 6.99 -20.71 -5.14
N ARG A 172 6.55 -21.91 -4.77
CA ARG A 172 6.17 -22.98 -5.72
C ARG A 172 4.81 -22.76 -6.34
N ASN A 173 3.91 -22.12 -5.62
CA ASN A 173 2.53 -21.87 -6.04
C ASN A 173 2.28 -20.36 -6.20
N ASP A 174 1.38 -19.99 -7.11
CA ASP A 174 1.00 -18.60 -7.34
C ASP A 174 0.46 -17.92 -6.06
N ASN A 175 -0.24 -18.68 -5.22
CA ASN A 175 -0.73 -18.16 -3.94
C ASN A 175 0.43 -17.77 -3.00
N GLN A 176 1.50 -18.56 -2.92
CA GLN A 176 2.69 -18.23 -2.13
C GLN A 176 3.40 -16.99 -2.66
N LYS A 177 3.49 -16.85 -3.99
CA LYS A 177 4.08 -15.66 -4.63
C LYS A 177 3.25 -14.41 -4.35
N ASN A 178 1.93 -14.52 -4.41
CA ASN A 178 1.01 -13.42 -4.12
C ASN A 178 1.05 -12.99 -2.64
N VAL A 179 1.14 -13.95 -1.72
CA VAL A 179 1.37 -13.66 -0.30
C VAL A 179 2.75 -13.02 -0.10
N GLY A 180 3.78 -13.53 -0.79
CA GLY A 180 5.12 -12.92 -0.82
C GLY A 180 5.08 -11.47 -1.31
N GLU A 181 4.33 -11.17 -2.38
CA GLU A 181 4.12 -9.81 -2.90
C GLU A 181 3.45 -8.91 -1.84
N SER A 182 2.50 -9.44 -1.07
CA SER A 182 1.85 -8.71 0.01
C SER A 182 2.82 -8.38 1.15
N VAL A 183 3.58 -9.37 1.61
CA VAL A 183 4.56 -9.21 2.70
C VAL A 183 5.68 -8.26 2.29
N LEU A 184 6.16 -8.36 1.06
CA LEU A 184 7.13 -7.44 0.47
C LEU A 184 6.58 -6.01 0.46
N GLY A 185 5.32 -5.84 0.01
CA GLY A 185 4.64 -4.55 -0.01
C GLY A 185 4.53 -3.92 1.38
N PHE A 186 4.17 -4.70 2.40
CA PHE A 186 4.17 -4.27 3.80
C PHE A 186 5.55 -3.79 4.24
N GLY A 187 6.60 -4.55 3.96
CA GLY A 187 7.97 -4.18 4.32
C GLY A 187 8.40 -2.86 3.67
N ILE A 188 8.13 -2.68 2.37
CA ILE A 188 8.45 -1.45 1.64
C ILE A 188 7.65 -0.26 2.19
N LEU A 189 6.37 -0.45 2.53
CA LEU A 189 5.51 0.56 3.14
C LEU A 189 6.09 1.06 4.46
N PHE A 190 6.43 0.15 5.38
CA PHE A 190 7.01 0.51 6.68
C PHE A 190 8.40 1.12 6.54
N TYR A 191 9.20 0.66 5.59
CA TYR A 191 10.50 1.25 5.32
C TYR A 191 10.39 2.68 4.78
N GLY A 192 9.45 2.93 3.86
CA GLY A 192 9.14 4.28 3.38
C GLY A 192 8.67 5.21 4.51
N MET A 193 7.82 4.72 5.42
CA MET A 193 7.38 5.47 6.58
C MET A 193 8.53 5.78 7.55
N LYS A 194 9.46 4.82 7.75
CA LYS A 194 10.68 5.04 8.54
C LYS A 194 11.53 6.15 7.94
N LEU A 195 11.79 6.11 6.63
CA LEU A 195 12.57 7.14 5.94
C LEU A 195 11.95 8.54 6.09
N MET A 196 10.62 8.64 5.97
CA MET A 196 9.92 9.92 6.19
C MET A 196 10.06 10.40 7.63
N SER A 197 9.93 9.49 8.60
CA SER A 197 10.09 9.82 10.03
C SER A 197 11.51 10.28 10.35
N ASP A 198 12.52 9.59 9.82
CA ASP A 198 13.93 9.92 10.01
C ASP A 198 14.29 11.25 9.34
N ALA A 199 13.73 11.53 8.17
CA ALA A 199 13.89 12.82 7.48
C ALA A 199 13.36 14.01 8.30
N MET A 200 12.28 13.79 9.07
CA MET A 200 11.67 14.83 9.91
C MET A 200 12.38 15.01 11.27
N TYR A 201 13.29 14.10 11.64
CA TYR A 201 13.95 14.15 12.94
C TYR A 201 14.73 15.47 13.20
N PRO A 202 15.52 16.02 12.23
CA PRO A 202 16.23 17.26 12.44
C PRO A 202 15.32 18.48 12.69
N LEU A 203 14.06 18.44 12.19
CA LEU A 203 13.11 19.53 12.40
C LEU A 203 12.59 19.60 13.84
N ARG A 204 12.69 18.52 14.61
CA ARG A 204 12.28 18.48 16.03
C ARG A 204 13.15 19.35 16.93
N THR A 205 14.40 19.61 16.51
CA THR A 205 15.38 20.42 17.25
C THR A 205 15.60 21.79 16.60
N TYR A 206 14.88 22.10 15.54
CA TYR A 206 15.02 23.36 14.81
C TYR A 206 14.14 24.46 15.40
N ASP A 207 14.75 25.41 16.12
CA ASP A 207 14.04 26.47 16.86
C ASP A 207 13.00 27.25 16.03
N PRO A 208 13.26 27.67 14.78
CA PRO A 208 12.26 28.38 13.99
C PRO A 208 11.00 27.53 13.71
N PHE A 209 11.16 26.22 13.56
CA PHE A 209 10.03 25.30 13.36
C PHE A 209 9.21 25.14 14.62
N ILE A 210 9.87 24.96 15.79
CA ILE A 210 9.22 24.84 17.10
C ILE A 210 8.46 26.13 17.43
N THR A 211 9.07 27.29 17.18
CA THR A 211 8.45 28.60 17.44
C THR A 211 7.21 28.80 16.57
N THR A 212 7.28 28.42 15.28
CA THR A 212 6.12 28.50 14.37
C THR A 212 4.98 27.59 14.85
N LEU A 213 5.30 26.37 15.29
CA LEU A 213 4.30 25.45 15.83
C LEU A 213 3.66 25.97 17.14
N SER A 214 4.43 26.56 18.02
CA SER A 214 3.92 27.13 19.27
C SER A 214 2.98 28.32 19.04
N HIS A 215 3.16 29.06 17.97
CA HIS A 215 2.23 30.12 17.54
C HIS A 215 0.89 29.58 16.99
N LEU A 216 0.88 28.33 16.45
CA LEU A 216 -0.34 27.66 15.98
C LEU A 216 -1.19 27.06 17.11
N GLU A 217 -0.66 26.95 18.33
CA GLU A 217 -1.45 26.51 19.49
C GLU A 217 -2.44 27.58 19.99
N ASN A 218 -2.34 28.82 19.50
CA ASN A 218 -3.34 29.85 19.78
C ASN A 218 -4.52 29.69 18.85
N PRO A 219 -5.71 29.24 19.34
CA PRO A 219 -6.88 28.98 18.50
C PRO A 219 -7.56 30.24 17.92
N LEU A 220 -6.93 31.42 18.05
CA LEU A 220 -7.45 32.73 17.61
C LEU A 220 -6.58 33.41 16.55
N LEU A 221 -5.57 32.74 16.03
CA LEU A 221 -4.79 33.16 14.84
C LEU A 221 -4.96 32.12 13.74
#